data_d6705c2a9454c0768e88cd9e9d1e91ab
#
_entry.id   d6705c2a9454c0768e88cd9e9d1e91ab
#
_cell.length_a   1.000
_cell.length_b   1.000
_cell.length_c   1.000
_cell.angle_alpha   90.00
_cell.angle_beta   90.00
_cell.angle_gamma   90.00
#
_symmetry.space_group_name_H-M   'P 1'
#
loop_
_entity.id
_entity.type
_entity.pdbx_description
1 polymer ?
#
loop_
_entity_poly.entity_id
_entity_poly.type
_entity_poly.pdbx_seq_one_letter_code
_entity_poly.pdbx_strand_id
1 'polypeptide(L)'
;MDDSLYFNEQHLAVREMVQALARDEVAPIAAQFDESQDFPWATVKRMGDLGLLGIPWDESLGGSGFDLIAYVTAIHEMAKVCASHAITISAHTTLGTSPIVHFGNSAQKEKYVPLLASGTVLGGFGLTEPGAGSDAAATATTAVRKNGCYVLNGTKRFITHGGVGEIFVVTAVTDPARGTKGISSFILTKETCDLEAARRVGIGHSDALSPMKGFRAGRKEDKLGWRASDTRELIMEDVEVPAENLLGEEGMGFINFMKTLDAGRVGVAALSLGLAEGALGEALKYSAVRKQFGQPIAHFQGVSFQLADMATEIEAGKHLMYHAAWLAQQGRPYGKEAAMAKL
;
A
#
# COMPACT_ATOMS: atom_id res chain seq x y z
N MET A 1 8.31 23.63 -4.63
CA MET A 1 7.83 23.25 -6.00
C MET A 1 6.76 24.23 -6.43
N ASP A 2 6.77 24.65 -7.69
CA ASP A 2 5.65 25.41 -8.25
C ASP A 2 4.48 24.47 -8.49
N ASP A 3 3.37 24.70 -7.78
CA ASP A 3 2.16 23.85 -7.86
C ASP A 3 1.59 23.79 -9.29
N SER A 4 1.78 24.83 -10.10
CA SER A 4 1.29 24.90 -11.49
C SER A 4 1.90 23.85 -12.43
N LEU A 5 3.03 23.21 -12.06
CA LEU A 5 3.70 22.21 -12.89
C LEU A 5 2.95 20.88 -12.95
N TYR A 6 2.32 20.48 -11.84
CA TYR A 6 1.72 19.14 -11.72
C TYR A 6 0.29 19.18 -11.22
N PHE A 7 -0.13 20.25 -10.51
CA PHE A 7 -1.40 20.29 -9.82
C PHE A 7 -2.47 21.07 -10.56
N ASN A 8 -3.67 20.52 -10.56
CA ASN A 8 -4.92 21.21 -10.84
C ASN A 8 -5.69 21.46 -9.53
N GLU A 9 -6.88 22.08 -9.62
CA GLU A 9 -7.72 22.38 -8.45
C GLU A 9 -8.10 21.14 -7.65
N GLN A 10 -8.34 19.99 -8.30
CA GLN A 10 -8.67 18.74 -7.63
C GLN A 10 -7.50 18.21 -6.82
N HIS A 11 -6.28 18.26 -7.36
CA HIS A 11 -5.07 17.85 -6.63
C HIS A 11 -4.84 18.72 -5.40
N LEU A 12 -5.07 20.02 -5.49
CA LEU A 12 -4.97 20.95 -4.37
C LEU A 12 -6.03 20.66 -3.30
N ALA A 13 -7.26 20.38 -3.70
CA ALA A 13 -8.33 19.99 -2.76
C ALA A 13 -8.02 18.68 -2.03
N VAL A 14 -7.51 17.65 -2.73
CA VAL A 14 -7.06 16.41 -2.10
C VAL A 14 -5.91 16.70 -1.11
N ARG A 15 -4.94 17.50 -1.48
CA ARG A 15 -3.83 17.91 -0.61
C ARG A 15 -4.33 18.56 0.68
N GLU A 16 -5.20 19.54 0.58
CA GLU A 16 -5.76 20.27 1.74
C GLU A 16 -6.55 19.33 2.65
N MET A 17 -7.39 18.46 2.08
CA MET A 17 -8.17 17.47 2.83
C MET A 17 -7.26 16.51 3.61
N VAL A 18 -6.20 15.99 2.97
CA VAL A 18 -5.27 15.06 3.63
C VAL A 18 -4.43 15.77 4.69
N GLN A 19 -3.99 17.01 4.46
CA GLN A 19 -3.29 17.82 5.45
C GLN A 19 -4.15 18.06 6.70
N ALA A 20 -5.44 18.38 6.51
CA ALA A 20 -6.37 18.55 7.63
C ALA A 20 -6.54 17.25 8.42
N LEU A 21 -6.83 16.12 7.75
CA LEU A 21 -6.94 14.80 8.38
C LEU A 21 -5.65 14.43 9.14
N ALA A 22 -4.50 14.61 8.50
CA ALA A 22 -3.21 14.26 9.10
C ALA A 22 -2.92 15.09 10.34
N ARG A 23 -3.17 16.40 10.30
CA ARG A 23 -2.94 17.33 11.41
C ARG A 23 -3.92 17.11 12.56
N ASP A 24 -5.21 16.99 12.26
CA ASP A 24 -6.28 17.10 13.25
C ASP A 24 -6.65 15.73 13.86
N GLU A 25 -6.55 14.64 13.09
CA GLU A 25 -6.98 13.32 13.55
C GLU A 25 -5.81 12.32 13.70
N VAL A 26 -4.75 12.40 12.86
CA VAL A 26 -3.65 11.42 12.87
C VAL A 26 -2.50 11.84 13.77
N ALA A 27 -2.04 13.10 13.70
CA ALA A 27 -0.91 13.57 14.49
C ALA A 27 -1.06 13.36 16.00
N PRO A 28 -2.25 13.61 16.61
CA PRO A 28 -2.43 13.44 18.05
C PRO A 28 -2.25 12.00 18.54
N ILE A 29 -2.43 11.01 17.68
CA ILE A 29 -2.41 9.58 18.05
C ILE A 29 -1.22 8.81 17.48
N ALA A 30 -0.48 9.37 16.54
CA ALA A 30 0.56 8.66 15.77
C ALA A 30 1.61 8.02 16.69
N ALA A 31 2.14 8.75 17.68
CA ALA A 31 3.16 8.25 18.58
C ALA A 31 2.63 7.11 19.48
N GLN A 32 1.39 7.24 20.00
CA GLN A 32 0.77 6.21 20.82
C GLN A 32 0.61 4.89 20.05
N PHE A 33 0.10 4.95 18.81
CA PHE A 33 -0.10 3.75 17.98
C PHE A 33 1.23 3.14 17.50
N ASP A 34 2.27 3.95 17.26
CA ASP A 34 3.59 3.44 16.95
C ASP A 34 4.21 2.69 18.16
N GLU A 35 4.04 3.22 19.38
CA GLU A 35 4.50 2.58 20.60
C GLU A 35 3.76 1.28 20.92
N SER A 36 2.40 1.31 20.90
CA SER A 36 1.56 0.13 21.18
C SER A 36 1.60 -0.90 20.06
N GLN A 37 1.96 -0.50 18.85
CA GLN A 37 1.89 -1.28 17.62
C GLN A 37 0.46 -1.71 17.25
N ASP A 38 -0.57 -1.13 17.84
CA ASP A 38 -1.94 -1.40 17.46
C ASP A 38 -2.29 -0.79 16.10
N PHE A 39 -3.25 -1.41 15.41
CA PHE A 39 -3.70 -0.88 14.12
C PHE A 39 -4.72 0.23 14.37
N PRO A 40 -4.58 1.42 13.74
CA PRO A 40 -5.40 2.60 14.06
C PRO A 40 -6.73 2.58 13.28
N TRP A 41 -7.62 1.66 13.60
CA TRP A 41 -8.89 1.41 12.89
C TRP A 41 -9.75 2.64 12.68
N ALA A 42 -9.89 3.49 13.71
CA ALA A 42 -10.78 4.66 13.64
C ALA A 42 -10.35 5.64 12.54
N THR A 43 -9.05 5.97 12.48
CA THR A 43 -8.50 6.88 11.46
C THR A 43 -8.39 6.22 10.09
N VAL A 44 -8.13 4.91 10.00
CA VAL A 44 -8.18 4.16 8.74
C VAL A 44 -9.61 4.11 8.19
N LYS A 45 -10.61 3.89 9.04
CA LYS A 45 -12.00 4.02 8.63
C LYS A 45 -12.30 5.43 8.10
N ARG A 46 -11.84 6.45 8.79
CA ARG A 46 -11.99 7.85 8.35
C ARG A 46 -11.35 8.09 6.99
N MET A 47 -10.17 7.49 6.71
CA MET A 47 -9.55 7.52 5.38
C MET A 47 -10.46 6.90 4.31
N GLY A 48 -11.11 5.78 4.62
CA GLY A 48 -12.11 5.15 3.73
C GLY A 48 -13.31 6.06 3.48
N ASP A 49 -13.90 6.66 4.53
CA ASP A 49 -15.03 7.59 4.44
C ASP A 49 -14.70 8.84 3.58
N LEU A 50 -13.43 9.23 3.52
CA LEU A 50 -12.92 10.33 2.69
C LEU A 50 -12.48 9.87 1.28
N GLY A 51 -12.67 8.61 0.91
CA GLY A 51 -12.31 8.05 -0.39
C GLY A 51 -10.80 7.85 -0.63
N LEU A 52 -9.96 7.97 0.42
CA LEU A 52 -8.50 7.88 0.28
C LEU A 52 -8.00 6.47 -0.04
N LEU A 53 -8.81 5.43 0.18
CA LEU A 53 -8.46 4.04 -0.13
C LEU A 53 -8.83 3.64 -1.57
N GLY A 54 -9.61 4.49 -2.26
CA GLY A 54 -10.05 4.28 -3.63
C GLY A 54 -9.65 5.39 -4.61
N ILE A 55 -8.66 6.24 -4.28
CA ILE A 55 -8.33 7.47 -5.03
C ILE A 55 -8.27 7.25 -6.56
N PRO A 56 -7.46 6.31 -7.12
CA PRO A 56 -7.27 6.23 -8.57
C PRO A 56 -8.28 5.30 -9.26
N TRP A 57 -9.25 4.78 -8.52
CA TRP A 57 -10.20 3.82 -9.10
C TRP A 57 -11.46 4.51 -9.58
N ASP A 58 -12.04 3.95 -10.65
CA ASP A 58 -13.25 4.47 -11.29
C ASP A 58 -14.44 4.53 -10.30
N GLU A 59 -15.25 5.57 -10.39
CA GLU A 59 -16.44 5.76 -9.56
C GLU A 59 -17.45 4.62 -9.72
N SER A 60 -17.55 4.02 -10.91
CA SER A 60 -18.42 2.87 -11.15
C SER A 60 -18.02 1.62 -10.36
N LEU A 61 -16.77 1.57 -9.89
CA LEU A 61 -16.22 0.53 -9.01
C LEU A 61 -16.12 1.00 -7.54
N GLY A 62 -16.75 2.13 -7.20
CA GLY A 62 -16.74 2.68 -5.84
C GLY A 62 -15.48 3.47 -5.48
N GLY A 63 -14.63 3.79 -6.46
CA GLY A 63 -13.46 4.64 -6.28
C GLY A 63 -13.80 6.13 -6.33
N SER A 64 -12.78 6.97 -6.16
CA SER A 64 -12.92 8.43 -6.16
C SER A 64 -12.71 9.06 -7.54
N GLY A 65 -12.32 8.29 -8.56
CA GLY A 65 -12.15 8.75 -9.94
C GLY A 65 -11.00 9.75 -10.16
N PHE A 66 -10.10 9.90 -9.17
CA PHE A 66 -8.93 10.78 -9.32
C PHE A 66 -7.79 10.04 -10.04
N ASP A 67 -6.68 10.74 -10.21
CA ASP A 67 -5.50 10.24 -10.92
C ASP A 67 -4.34 9.83 -9.99
N LEU A 68 -3.23 9.41 -10.59
CA LEU A 68 -2.05 8.99 -9.85
C LEU A 68 -1.35 10.17 -9.15
N ILE A 69 -1.49 11.42 -9.65
CA ILE A 69 -0.94 12.61 -8.98
C ILE A 69 -1.68 12.86 -7.67
N ALA A 70 -3.00 12.79 -7.66
CA ALA A 70 -3.81 12.87 -6.43
C ALA A 70 -3.43 11.76 -5.43
N TYR A 71 -3.24 10.53 -5.91
CA TYR A 71 -2.85 9.39 -5.09
C TYR A 71 -1.48 9.59 -4.40
N VAL A 72 -0.43 9.95 -5.16
CA VAL A 72 0.89 10.16 -4.56
C VAL A 72 0.93 11.39 -3.65
N THR A 73 0.13 12.42 -3.97
CA THR A 73 -0.04 13.61 -3.12
C THR A 73 -0.65 13.22 -1.76
N ALA A 74 -1.68 12.39 -1.75
CA ALA A 74 -2.30 11.92 -0.52
C ALA A 74 -1.32 11.13 0.36
N ILE A 75 -0.53 10.23 -0.22
CA ILE A 75 0.48 9.47 0.49
C ILE A 75 1.57 10.39 1.05
N HIS A 76 2.08 11.31 0.22
CA HIS A 76 3.13 12.23 0.59
C HIS A 76 2.72 13.11 1.79
N GLU A 77 1.53 13.73 1.71
CA GLU A 77 1.04 14.59 2.81
C GLU A 77 0.75 13.81 4.09
N MET A 78 0.19 12.60 3.99
CA MET A 78 -0.01 11.73 5.14
C MET A 78 1.31 11.28 5.78
N ALA A 79 2.32 10.97 4.96
CA ALA A 79 3.62 10.48 5.42
C ALA A 79 4.45 11.54 6.17
N LYS A 80 4.21 12.83 5.94
CA LYS A 80 4.82 13.92 6.73
C LYS A 80 4.48 13.81 8.22
N VAL A 81 3.35 13.18 8.53
CA VAL A 81 2.83 13.04 9.88
C VAL A 81 2.94 11.60 10.39
N CYS A 82 2.52 10.63 9.59
CA CYS A 82 2.51 9.22 10.01
C CYS A 82 2.70 8.25 8.83
N ALA A 83 3.87 7.61 8.79
CA ALA A 83 4.19 6.61 7.76
C ALA A 83 3.30 5.36 7.84
N SER A 84 2.78 4.98 9.02
CA SER A 84 1.88 3.82 9.17
C SER A 84 0.54 4.04 8.45
N HIS A 85 -0.03 5.25 8.50
CA HIS A 85 -1.23 5.60 7.75
C HIS A 85 -0.94 5.72 6.25
N ALA A 86 0.20 6.33 5.88
CA ALA A 86 0.61 6.48 4.49
C ALA A 86 0.83 5.14 3.80
N ILE A 87 1.49 4.17 4.45
CA ILE A 87 1.69 2.83 3.88
C ILE A 87 0.36 2.06 3.76
N THR A 88 -0.61 2.34 4.64
CA THR A 88 -1.95 1.76 4.51
C THR A 88 -2.62 2.23 3.22
N ILE A 89 -2.62 3.53 2.90
CA ILE A 89 -3.10 4.04 1.60
C ILE A 89 -2.33 3.38 0.46
N SER A 90 -1.00 3.40 0.53
CA SER A 90 -0.13 2.93 -0.54
C SER A 90 -0.30 1.43 -0.83
N ALA A 91 -0.12 0.57 0.16
CA ALA A 91 -0.15 -0.87 -0.02
C ALA A 91 -1.56 -1.39 -0.35
N HIS A 92 -2.59 -0.82 0.29
CA HIS A 92 -3.97 -1.17 0.00
C HIS A 92 -4.35 -0.89 -1.45
N THR A 93 -4.05 0.33 -1.93
CA THR A 93 -4.45 0.79 -3.25
C THR A 93 -3.65 0.11 -4.37
N THR A 94 -2.30 0.18 -4.31
CA THR A 94 -1.47 -0.30 -5.43
C THR A 94 -1.12 -1.77 -5.37
N LEU A 95 -1.11 -2.39 -4.20
CA LEU A 95 -0.76 -3.80 -4.07
C LEU A 95 -1.99 -4.68 -3.82
N GLY A 96 -2.89 -4.28 -2.92
CA GLY A 96 -4.10 -5.05 -2.61
C GLY A 96 -5.18 -4.96 -3.69
N THR A 97 -5.47 -3.76 -4.17
CA THR A 97 -6.61 -3.48 -5.08
C THR A 97 -6.21 -3.52 -6.56
N SER A 98 -5.09 -2.88 -6.93
CA SER A 98 -4.65 -2.73 -8.32
C SER A 98 -4.58 -4.03 -9.13
N PRO A 99 -4.09 -5.16 -8.60
CA PRO A 99 -4.08 -6.40 -9.38
C PRO A 99 -5.46 -6.85 -9.83
N ILE A 100 -6.47 -6.67 -8.97
CA ILE A 100 -7.85 -7.05 -9.30
C ILE A 100 -8.42 -6.10 -10.36
N VAL A 101 -8.15 -4.79 -10.24
CA VAL A 101 -8.58 -3.79 -11.24
C VAL A 101 -7.95 -4.05 -12.61
N HIS A 102 -6.66 -4.37 -12.66
CA HIS A 102 -5.97 -4.51 -13.96
C HIS A 102 -6.08 -5.89 -14.59
N PHE A 103 -6.16 -6.94 -13.80
CA PHE A 103 -6.10 -8.34 -14.31
C PHE A 103 -7.36 -9.14 -14.03
N GLY A 104 -8.27 -8.66 -13.20
CA GLY A 104 -9.55 -9.29 -12.91
C GLY A 104 -10.52 -9.21 -14.07
N ASN A 105 -11.37 -10.24 -14.21
CA ASN A 105 -12.54 -10.20 -15.09
C ASN A 105 -13.66 -9.32 -14.48
N SER A 106 -14.73 -9.04 -15.23
CA SER A 106 -15.81 -8.16 -14.77
C SER A 106 -16.44 -8.63 -13.45
N ALA A 107 -16.70 -9.94 -13.30
CA ALA A 107 -17.29 -10.48 -12.08
C ALA A 107 -16.38 -10.31 -10.87
N GLN A 108 -15.07 -10.50 -11.03
CA GLN A 108 -14.09 -10.27 -9.96
C GLN A 108 -14.01 -8.79 -9.58
N LYS A 109 -14.00 -7.89 -10.58
CA LYS A 109 -13.98 -6.44 -10.32
C LYS A 109 -15.24 -5.99 -9.58
N GLU A 110 -16.42 -6.36 -10.05
CA GLU A 110 -17.70 -6.01 -9.43
C GLU A 110 -17.84 -6.57 -8.01
N LYS A 111 -17.29 -7.76 -7.76
CA LYS A 111 -17.35 -8.43 -6.46
C LYS A 111 -16.41 -7.80 -5.43
N TYR A 112 -15.17 -7.51 -5.80
CA TYR A 112 -14.12 -7.19 -4.83
C TYR A 112 -13.72 -5.71 -4.79
N VAL A 113 -13.70 -5.01 -5.94
CA VAL A 113 -13.18 -3.65 -6.00
C VAL A 113 -14.01 -2.65 -5.20
N PRO A 114 -15.36 -2.67 -5.22
CA PRO A 114 -16.15 -1.72 -4.43
C PRO A 114 -15.91 -1.82 -2.93
N LEU A 115 -15.63 -3.01 -2.41
CA LEU A 115 -15.31 -3.23 -1.00
C LEU A 115 -13.94 -2.67 -0.62
N LEU A 116 -12.96 -2.87 -1.51
CA LEU A 116 -11.62 -2.35 -1.35
C LEU A 116 -11.59 -0.83 -1.53
N ALA A 117 -12.17 -0.31 -2.61
CA ALA A 117 -12.14 1.12 -2.92
C ALA A 117 -12.83 1.98 -1.85
N SER A 118 -13.94 1.51 -1.28
CA SER A 118 -14.61 2.18 -0.15
C SER A 118 -13.86 2.02 1.18
N GLY A 119 -12.86 1.15 1.24
CA GLY A 119 -12.19 0.78 2.49
C GLY A 119 -13.07 -0.02 3.46
N THR A 120 -14.18 -0.60 2.99
CA THR A 120 -15.00 -1.53 3.80
C THR A 120 -14.17 -2.73 4.26
N VAL A 121 -13.25 -3.19 3.41
CA VAL A 121 -12.23 -4.20 3.72
C VAL A 121 -10.87 -3.73 3.25
N LEU A 122 -9.80 -4.24 3.89
CA LEU A 122 -8.44 -3.95 3.47
C LEU A 122 -7.87 -5.07 2.60
N GLY A 123 -7.05 -4.66 1.62
CA GLY A 123 -6.36 -5.57 0.71
C GLY A 123 -4.89 -5.77 1.04
N GLY A 124 -4.35 -6.94 0.68
CA GLY A 124 -2.94 -7.25 0.80
C GLY A 124 -2.38 -8.00 -0.41
N PHE A 125 -1.04 -8.14 -0.45
CA PHE A 125 -0.30 -8.63 -1.60
C PHE A 125 0.74 -9.66 -1.17
N GLY A 126 0.52 -10.92 -1.51
CA GLY A 126 1.35 -12.04 -1.10
C GLY A 126 2.32 -12.48 -2.20
N LEU A 127 3.49 -11.85 -2.29
CA LEU A 127 4.58 -12.24 -3.19
C LEU A 127 5.71 -12.93 -2.42
N THR A 128 6.31 -12.21 -1.47
CA THR A 128 7.49 -12.63 -0.72
C THR A 128 7.24 -13.88 0.10
N GLU A 129 8.21 -14.80 0.12
CA GLU A 129 8.22 -16.02 0.93
C GLU A 129 9.48 -16.09 1.78
N PRO A 130 9.53 -16.96 2.80
CA PRO A 130 10.75 -17.14 3.60
C PRO A 130 12.01 -17.42 2.79
N GLY A 131 11.88 -18.16 1.68
CA GLY A 131 12.98 -18.52 0.78
C GLY A 131 13.06 -17.68 -0.51
N ALA A 132 12.11 -16.77 -0.76
CA ALA A 132 11.97 -16.02 -2.02
C ALA A 132 11.65 -14.54 -1.76
N GLY A 133 12.69 -13.72 -1.66
CA GLY A 133 12.60 -12.27 -1.52
C GLY A 133 12.99 -11.57 -2.81
N SER A 134 14.27 -11.15 -2.94
CA SER A 134 14.78 -10.55 -4.17
C SER A 134 14.69 -11.49 -5.37
N ASP A 135 14.86 -12.78 -5.16
CA ASP A 135 14.54 -13.82 -6.16
C ASP A 135 13.05 -14.20 -6.06
N ALA A 136 12.19 -13.30 -6.54
CA ALA A 136 10.75 -13.52 -6.52
C ALA A 136 10.28 -14.66 -7.43
N ALA A 137 11.12 -15.09 -8.38
CA ALA A 137 10.85 -16.22 -9.25
C ALA A 137 10.96 -17.59 -8.53
N ALA A 138 11.69 -17.63 -7.41
CA ALA A 138 11.88 -18.82 -6.58
C ALA A 138 10.69 -19.11 -5.63
N THR A 139 9.48 -18.58 -5.93
CA THR A 139 8.28 -18.85 -5.12
C THR A 139 8.02 -20.35 -5.04
N ALA A 140 7.77 -20.84 -3.82
CA ALA A 140 7.56 -22.25 -3.51
C ALA A 140 6.11 -22.59 -3.11
N THR A 141 5.26 -21.57 -2.85
CA THR A 141 3.83 -21.77 -2.62
C THR A 141 3.22 -22.48 -3.83
N THR A 142 2.49 -23.56 -3.61
CA THR A 142 1.87 -24.38 -4.67
C THR A 142 0.38 -24.13 -4.76
N ALA A 143 -0.19 -24.31 -5.95
CA ALA A 143 -1.62 -24.35 -6.21
C ALA A 143 -1.96 -25.52 -7.10
N VAL A 144 -2.54 -26.58 -6.54
CA VAL A 144 -2.90 -27.81 -7.26
C VAL A 144 -4.37 -27.80 -7.57
N ARG A 145 -4.73 -27.96 -8.84
CA ARG A 145 -6.13 -28.01 -9.28
C ARG A 145 -6.77 -29.34 -8.86
N LYS A 146 -7.89 -29.27 -8.12
CA LYS A 146 -8.62 -30.42 -7.61
C LYS A 146 -10.12 -30.12 -7.52
N ASN A 147 -10.98 -30.95 -8.10
CA ASN A 147 -12.45 -30.86 -7.95
C ASN A 147 -13.06 -29.46 -8.23
N GLY A 148 -12.55 -28.76 -9.24
CA GLY A 148 -13.06 -27.41 -9.58
C GLY A 148 -12.50 -26.26 -8.76
N CYS A 149 -11.62 -26.56 -7.80
CA CYS A 149 -10.89 -25.58 -6.97
C CYS A 149 -9.39 -25.69 -7.20
N TYR A 150 -8.64 -24.73 -6.66
CA TYR A 150 -7.19 -24.86 -6.44
C TYR A 150 -6.93 -25.06 -4.95
N VAL A 151 -6.08 -26.00 -4.60
CA VAL A 151 -5.61 -26.22 -3.22
C VAL A 151 -4.25 -25.56 -3.06
N LEU A 152 -4.18 -24.52 -2.22
CA LEU A 152 -2.98 -23.74 -1.99
C LEU A 152 -2.26 -24.21 -0.73
N ASN A 153 -0.93 -24.39 -0.85
CA ASN A 153 -0.04 -24.72 0.26
C ASN A 153 1.22 -23.87 0.21
N GLY A 154 1.57 -23.19 1.31
CA GLY A 154 2.75 -22.36 1.42
C GLY A 154 2.62 -21.23 2.43
N THR A 155 3.65 -20.38 2.49
CA THR A 155 3.69 -19.24 3.40
C THR A 155 4.18 -18.01 2.68
N LYS A 156 3.42 -16.92 2.77
CA LYS A 156 3.86 -15.58 2.32
C LYS A 156 4.33 -14.79 3.54
N ARG A 157 5.39 -13.98 3.36
CA ARG A 157 6.05 -13.26 4.46
C ARG A 157 6.07 -11.75 4.25
N PHE A 158 6.09 -11.01 5.34
CA PHE A 158 6.08 -9.54 5.35
C PHE A 158 4.89 -8.92 4.66
N ILE A 159 3.71 -9.52 4.84
CA ILE A 159 2.50 -9.06 4.15
C ILE A 159 1.84 -7.94 4.95
N THR A 160 1.81 -6.75 4.35
CA THR A 160 1.07 -5.60 4.87
C THR A 160 -0.42 -5.94 4.92
N HIS A 161 -1.07 -5.58 6.01
CA HIS A 161 -2.46 -5.93 6.35
C HIS A 161 -2.70 -7.43 6.55
N GLY A 162 -1.66 -8.24 6.79
CA GLY A 162 -1.81 -9.69 6.92
C GLY A 162 -2.78 -10.14 8.01
N GLY A 163 -2.86 -9.40 9.12
CA GLY A 163 -3.81 -9.67 10.22
C GLY A 163 -5.13 -8.92 10.09
N VAL A 164 -5.11 -7.71 9.53
CA VAL A 164 -6.26 -6.80 9.47
C VAL A 164 -6.95 -6.74 8.11
N GLY A 165 -6.35 -7.31 7.06
CA GLY A 165 -6.91 -7.39 5.72
C GLY A 165 -7.79 -8.62 5.54
N GLU A 166 -8.74 -8.56 4.61
CA GLU A 166 -9.67 -9.64 4.25
C GLU A 166 -9.46 -10.18 2.84
N ILE A 167 -8.98 -9.36 1.90
CA ILE A 167 -8.77 -9.76 0.51
C ILE A 167 -7.29 -9.70 0.18
N PHE A 168 -6.73 -10.80 -0.27
CA PHE A 168 -5.32 -10.91 -0.62
C PHE A 168 -5.16 -11.39 -2.06
N VAL A 169 -4.23 -10.78 -2.80
CA VAL A 169 -3.77 -11.33 -4.06
C VAL A 169 -2.45 -12.03 -3.81
N VAL A 170 -2.37 -13.33 -4.10
CA VAL A 170 -1.19 -14.15 -3.84
C VAL A 170 -0.69 -14.86 -5.08
N THR A 171 0.62 -15.08 -5.19
CA THR A 171 1.21 -15.95 -6.22
C THR A 171 1.37 -17.36 -5.73
N ALA A 172 1.17 -18.34 -6.62
CA ALA A 172 1.46 -19.75 -6.36
C ALA A 172 1.86 -20.48 -7.65
N VAL A 173 2.66 -21.53 -7.52
CA VAL A 173 3.09 -22.39 -8.63
C VAL A 173 1.99 -23.34 -8.99
N THR A 174 1.47 -23.24 -10.22
CA THR A 174 0.50 -24.17 -10.81
C THR A 174 1.16 -25.22 -11.71
N ASP A 175 2.32 -24.89 -12.30
CA ASP A 175 3.12 -25.80 -13.12
C ASP A 175 4.63 -25.58 -12.90
N PRO A 176 5.29 -26.41 -12.07
CA PRO A 176 6.70 -26.24 -11.77
C PRO A 176 7.64 -26.46 -12.97
N ALA A 177 7.19 -27.14 -14.02
CA ALA A 177 8.01 -27.39 -15.20
C ALA A 177 8.18 -26.16 -16.10
N ARG A 178 7.35 -25.12 -15.92
CA ARG A 178 7.34 -23.91 -16.77
C ARG A 178 8.06 -22.71 -16.16
N GLY A 179 8.72 -22.86 -15.01
CA GLY A 179 9.43 -21.76 -14.34
C GLY A 179 8.49 -20.58 -14.03
N THR A 180 8.88 -19.35 -14.36
CA THR A 180 8.04 -18.16 -14.12
C THR A 180 6.70 -18.18 -14.85
N LYS A 181 6.61 -18.90 -15.97
CA LYS A 181 5.34 -19.12 -16.71
C LYS A 181 4.45 -20.19 -16.07
N GLY A 182 4.89 -20.83 -15.04
CA GLY A 182 4.11 -21.75 -14.20
C GLY A 182 3.61 -21.13 -12.92
N ILE A 183 3.81 -19.81 -12.72
CA ILE A 183 3.32 -19.08 -11.55
C ILE A 183 2.03 -18.37 -11.92
N SER A 184 0.98 -18.62 -11.15
CA SER A 184 -0.35 -18.00 -11.28
C SER A 184 -0.65 -17.08 -10.09
N SER A 185 -1.64 -16.22 -10.23
CA SER A 185 -2.12 -15.37 -9.14
C SER A 185 -3.56 -15.70 -8.77
N PHE A 186 -3.88 -15.58 -7.50
CA PHE A 186 -5.17 -15.95 -6.92
C PHE A 186 -5.68 -14.84 -6.02
N ILE A 187 -7.01 -14.61 -6.07
CA ILE A 187 -7.70 -13.80 -5.07
C ILE A 187 -8.07 -14.74 -3.92
N LEU A 188 -7.46 -14.49 -2.76
CA LEU A 188 -7.70 -15.22 -1.52
C LEU A 188 -8.49 -14.31 -0.57
N THR A 189 -9.60 -14.79 -0.08
CA THR A 189 -10.36 -14.08 0.96
C THR A 189 -10.11 -14.76 2.29
N LYS A 190 -9.89 -13.99 3.36
CA LYS A 190 -9.64 -14.53 4.71
C LYS A 190 -10.82 -15.37 5.21
N GLU A 191 -11.96 -15.18 4.61
CA GLU A 191 -13.21 -15.80 4.98
C GLU A 191 -14.00 -16.27 3.77
N THR A 192 -14.83 -17.27 3.97
CA THR A 192 -15.92 -17.62 3.06
C THR A 192 -16.90 -16.46 3.06
N CYS A 193 -16.69 -15.46 2.22
CA CYS A 193 -17.28 -14.15 2.32
C CYS A 193 -18.78 -14.17 2.15
N ASP A 194 -19.50 -13.92 3.22
CA ASP A 194 -20.68 -13.08 3.13
C ASP A 194 -20.21 -11.60 3.02
N LEU A 195 -20.05 -11.13 1.77
CA LEU A 195 -19.66 -9.74 1.48
C LEU A 195 -20.69 -8.74 1.98
N GLU A 196 -21.95 -9.14 2.17
CA GLU A 196 -22.97 -8.32 2.81
C GLU A 196 -22.73 -8.22 4.32
N ALA A 197 -22.21 -9.26 4.97
CA ALA A 197 -21.80 -9.18 6.36
C ALA A 197 -20.61 -8.22 6.51
N ALA A 198 -19.59 -8.27 5.62
CA ALA A 198 -18.47 -7.33 5.62
C ALA A 198 -18.94 -5.87 5.47
N ARG A 199 -19.92 -5.61 4.58
CA ARG A 199 -20.53 -4.28 4.44
C ARG A 199 -21.28 -3.81 5.69
N ARG A 200 -21.92 -4.72 6.41
CA ARG A 200 -22.68 -4.39 7.63
C ARG A 200 -21.79 -4.12 8.83
N VAL A 201 -20.65 -4.80 8.90
CA VAL A 201 -19.77 -4.78 10.07
C VAL A 201 -18.71 -3.66 9.95
N GLY A 202 -18.28 -3.31 8.73
CA GLY A 202 -17.31 -2.24 8.44
C GLY A 202 -15.86 -2.63 8.78
N ILE A 203 -14.94 -1.70 8.53
CA ILE A 203 -13.52 -1.89 8.85
C ILE A 203 -13.34 -2.14 10.35
N GLY A 204 -12.59 -3.17 10.72
CA GLY A 204 -12.21 -3.43 12.11
C GLY A 204 -12.92 -4.57 12.81
N HIS A 205 -13.75 -5.29 12.11
CA HIS A 205 -14.54 -6.39 12.71
C HIS A 205 -14.23 -7.77 12.10
N SER A 206 -12.99 -7.99 11.70
CA SER A 206 -12.53 -9.28 11.17
C SER A 206 -12.76 -10.46 12.14
N ASP A 207 -12.95 -10.18 13.45
CA ASP A 207 -13.23 -11.21 14.45
C ASP A 207 -14.67 -11.79 14.34
N ALA A 208 -15.57 -11.11 13.60
CA ALA A 208 -16.95 -11.57 13.40
C ALA A 208 -17.14 -12.51 12.21
N LEU A 209 -16.10 -12.66 11.41
CA LEU A 209 -16.14 -13.44 10.18
C LEU A 209 -15.44 -14.78 10.41
N SER A 210 -15.99 -15.91 9.93
CA SER A 210 -15.41 -17.24 10.12
C SER A 210 -14.14 -17.41 9.25
N PRO A 211 -12.98 -17.73 9.85
CA PRO A 211 -11.75 -17.84 9.09
C PRO A 211 -11.82 -18.94 8.03
N MET A 212 -11.30 -18.67 6.85
CA MET A 212 -11.16 -19.65 5.77
C MET A 212 -10.35 -20.85 6.28
N LYS A 213 -10.88 -22.06 6.11
CA LYS A 213 -10.22 -23.27 6.56
C LYS A 213 -8.81 -23.37 5.98
N GLY A 214 -7.82 -23.60 6.83
CA GLY A 214 -6.42 -23.76 6.44
C GLY A 214 -5.69 -22.44 6.17
N PHE A 215 -6.37 -21.29 6.19
CA PHE A 215 -5.75 -19.97 6.06
C PHE A 215 -5.66 -19.26 7.40
N ARG A 216 -4.49 -18.76 7.73
CA ARG A 216 -4.28 -17.96 8.95
C ARG A 216 -3.18 -16.93 8.78
N ALA A 217 -3.31 -15.82 9.47
CA ALA A 217 -2.23 -14.86 9.65
C ALA A 217 -1.26 -15.36 10.73
N GLY A 218 0.03 -15.20 10.52
CA GLY A 218 1.07 -15.44 11.51
C GLY A 218 1.12 -14.32 12.56
N ARG A 219 2.13 -14.39 13.43
CA ARG A 219 2.35 -13.32 14.42
C ARG A 219 2.68 -12.00 13.71
N LYS A 220 2.37 -10.88 14.38
CA LYS A 220 2.77 -9.55 13.94
C LYS A 220 4.29 -9.40 13.97
N GLU A 221 4.86 -8.82 12.93
CA GLU A 221 6.29 -8.52 12.87
C GLU A 221 6.63 -7.35 13.79
N ASP A 222 7.71 -7.49 14.58
CA ASP A 222 8.26 -6.41 15.39
C ASP A 222 9.19 -5.55 14.51
N LYS A 223 8.70 -4.41 14.06
CA LYS A 223 9.38 -3.56 13.08
C LYS A 223 10.09 -2.39 13.74
N LEU A 224 11.15 -1.89 13.08
CA LEU A 224 11.89 -0.70 13.51
C LEU A 224 11.06 0.59 13.37
N GLY A 225 10.29 0.72 12.29
CA GLY A 225 9.47 1.89 11.99
C GLY A 225 8.10 1.50 11.46
N TRP A 226 7.21 2.49 11.26
CA TRP A 226 5.78 2.38 10.94
C TRP A 226 5.09 1.20 11.64
N ARG A 227 5.30 1.15 12.95
CA ARG A 227 4.97 -0.02 13.78
C ARG A 227 3.47 -0.23 13.95
N ALA A 228 2.66 0.81 13.73
CA ALA A 228 1.21 0.72 13.70
C ALA A 228 0.65 0.08 12.41
N SER A 229 1.46 -0.06 11.34
CA SER A 229 1.07 -0.84 10.17
C SER A 229 1.15 -2.33 10.47
N ASP A 230 0.05 -3.06 10.28
CA ASP A 230 0.03 -4.51 10.50
C ASP A 230 0.81 -5.23 9.39
N THR A 231 1.77 -6.05 9.79
CA THR A 231 2.62 -6.84 8.87
C THR A 231 2.77 -8.23 9.44
N ARG A 232 2.38 -9.27 8.66
CA ARG A 232 2.40 -10.67 9.13
C ARG A 232 2.76 -11.63 8.01
N GLU A 233 2.94 -12.88 8.39
CA GLU A 233 2.90 -14.01 7.45
C GLU A 233 1.45 -14.36 7.11
N LEU A 234 1.23 -14.86 5.88
CA LEU A 234 0.02 -15.55 5.48
C LEU A 234 0.36 -17.03 5.30
N ILE A 235 -0.25 -17.88 6.09
CA ILE A 235 0.02 -19.32 6.13
C ILE A 235 -1.16 -20.04 5.51
N MET A 236 -0.89 -20.84 4.49
CA MET A 236 -1.87 -21.61 3.72
C MET A 236 -1.57 -23.10 3.86
N GLU A 237 -2.50 -23.85 4.43
CA GLU A 237 -2.43 -25.30 4.68
C GLU A 237 -3.71 -25.94 4.12
N ASP A 238 -3.61 -26.51 2.92
CA ASP A 238 -4.72 -27.08 2.16
C ASP A 238 -5.91 -26.10 1.95
N VAL A 239 -5.59 -24.85 1.61
CA VAL A 239 -6.60 -23.81 1.38
C VAL A 239 -7.29 -24.04 0.04
N GLU A 240 -8.57 -24.33 0.07
CA GLU A 240 -9.39 -24.50 -1.13
C GLU A 240 -9.85 -23.13 -1.66
N VAL A 241 -9.36 -22.76 -2.84
CA VAL A 241 -9.69 -21.51 -3.53
C VAL A 241 -10.53 -21.85 -4.77
N PRO A 242 -11.75 -21.32 -4.93
CA PRO A 242 -12.57 -21.53 -6.11
C PRO A 242 -11.84 -21.19 -7.40
N ALA A 243 -12.07 -21.94 -8.48
CA ALA A 243 -11.38 -21.72 -9.75
C ALA A 243 -11.65 -20.34 -10.34
N GLU A 244 -12.81 -19.75 -10.05
CA GLU A 244 -13.16 -18.37 -10.43
C GLU A 244 -12.31 -17.30 -9.74
N ASN A 245 -11.57 -17.64 -8.68
CA ASN A 245 -10.64 -16.74 -8.00
C ASN A 245 -9.21 -16.79 -8.59
N LEU A 246 -8.97 -17.55 -9.65
CA LEU A 246 -7.77 -17.39 -10.48
C LEU A 246 -7.79 -15.97 -11.08
N LEU A 247 -6.78 -15.18 -10.79
CA LEU A 247 -6.67 -13.81 -11.24
C LEU A 247 -5.91 -13.71 -12.57
N GLY A 248 -6.63 -13.33 -13.63
CA GLY A 248 -6.10 -13.35 -14.99
C GLY A 248 -6.00 -14.78 -15.54
N GLU A 249 -5.00 -15.02 -16.38
CA GLU A 249 -4.75 -16.33 -16.99
C GLU A 249 -3.75 -17.16 -16.16
N GLU A 250 -3.91 -18.47 -16.19
CA GLU A 250 -2.97 -19.40 -15.54
C GLU A 250 -1.56 -19.26 -16.15
N GLY A 251 -0.55 -19.15 -15.29
CA GLY A 251 0.83 -18.93 -15.70
C GLY A 251 1.23 -17.47 -15.94
N MET A 252 0.30 -16.51 -15.78
CA MET A 252 0.59 -15.08 -15.93
C MET A 252 0.86 -14.36 -14.60
N GLY A 253 0.78 -15.07 -13.50
CA GLY A 253 0.90 -14.46 -12.15
C GLY A 253 2.18 -13.70 -11.92
N PHE A 254 3.34 -14.24 -12.34
CA PHE A 254 4.62 -13.55 -12.18
C PHE A 254 4.66 -12.21 -12.93
N ILE A 255 4.23 -12.19 -14.18
CA ILE A 255 4.22 -10.97 -15.02
C ILE A 255 3.25 -9.95 -14.44
N ASN A 256 2.05 -10.38 -14.01
CA ASN A 256 1.06 -9.50 -13.41
C ASN A 256 1.58 -8.84 -12.14
N PHE A 257 2.30 -9.61 -11.29
CA PHE A 257 2.89 -9.08 -10.08
C PHE A 257 4.03 -8.09 -10.36
N MET A 258 4.87 -8.35 -11.36
CA MET A 258 5.92 -7.39 -11.74
C MET A 258 5.34 -6.06 -12.23
N LYS A 259 4.28 -6.10 -13.05
CA LYS A 259 3.57 -4.88 -13.49
C LYS A 259 2.95 -4.11 -12.31
N THR A 260 2.39 -4.82 -11.34
CA THR A 260 1.83 -4.21 -10.11
C THR A 260 2.90 -3.44 -9.33
N LEU A 261 4.12 -3.95 -9.27
CA LEU A 261 5.22 -3.30 -8.55
C LEU A 261 5.66 -1.96 -9.17
N ASP A 262 5.42 -1.72 -10.47
CA ASP A 262 5.78 -0.43 -11.09
C ASP A 262 4.97 0.73 -10.49
N ALA A 263 3.66 0.56 -10.34
CA ALA A 263 2.81 1.55 -9.65
C ALA A 263 3.15 1.65 -8.15
N GLY A 264 3.44 0.52 -7.50
CA GLY A 264 3.87 0.49 -6.10
C GLY A 264 5.12 1.30 -5.82
N ARG A 265 6.08 1.36 -6.76
CA ARG A 265 7.32 2.14 -6.61
C ARG A 265 7.05 3.63 -6.45
N VAL A 266 6.10 4.19 -7.20
CA VAL A 266 5.75 5.62 -7.10
C VAL A 266 5.10 5.93 -5.74
N GLY A 267 4.22 5.06 -5.25
CA GLY A 267 3.62 5.18 -3.92
C GLY A 267 4.64 5.11 -2.78
N VAL A 268 5.64 4.21 -2.87
CA VAL A 268 6.73 4.13 -1.89
C VAL A 268 7.64 5.36 -1.95
N ALA A 269 7.92 5.91 -3.14
CA ALA A 269 8.64 7.17 -3.29
C ALA A 269 7.90 8.31 -2.56
N ALA A 270 6.58 8.43 -2.75
CA ALA A 270 5.76 9.43 -2.07
C ALA A 270 5.83 9.29 -0.54
N LEU A 271 5.76 8.06 -0.03
CA LEU A 271 5.87 7.78 1.40
C LEU A 271 7.24 8.20 1.96
N SER A 272 8.32 7.82 1.27
CA SER A 272 9.68 8.12 1.73
C SER A 272 9.96 9.62 1.71
N LEU A 273 9.52 10.32 0.66
CA LEU A 273 9.66 11.77 0.53
C LEU A 273 8.84 12.52 1.58
N GLY A 274 7.61 12.08 1.86
CA GLY A 274 6.79 12.65 2.92
C GLY A 274 7.45 12.49 4.29
N LEU A 275 8.00 11.32 4.59
CA LEU A 275 8.73 11.06 5.82
C LEU A 275 9.96 11.97 5.95
N ALA A 276 10.73 12.11 4.86
CA ALA A 276 11.91 12.97 4.82
C ALA A 276 11.54 14.46 5.03
N GLU A 277 10.47 14.93 4.37
CA GLU A 277 9.98 16.32 4.52
C GLU A 277 9.45 16.59 5.94
N GLY A 278 8.73 15.62 6.54
CA GLY A 278 8.29 15.69 7.93
C GLY A 278 9.47 15.79 8.91
N ALA A 279 10.48 14.92 8.72
CA ALA A 279 11.69 14.93 9.54
C ALA A 279 12.50 16.24 9.39
N LEU A 280 12.64 16.76 8.17
CA LEU A 280 13.26 18.07 7.92
C LEU A 280 12.49 19.18 8.61
N GLY A 281 11.15 19.16 8.59
CA GLY A 281 10.30 20.12 9.29
C GLY A 281 10.58 20.16 10.78
N GLU A 282 10.72 19.02 11.44
CA GLU A 282 11.06 18.94 12.87
C GLU A 282 12.51 19.40 13.14
N ALA A 283 13.45 19.03 12.26
CA ALA A 283 14.84 19.49 12.38
C ALA A 283 14.95 21.01 12.25
N LEU A 284 14.22 21.63 11.33
CA LEU A 284 14.16 23.10 11.16
C LEU A 284 13.59 23.78 12.42
N LYS A 285 12.46 23.30 12.93
CA LYS A 285 11.84 23.83 14.15
C LYS A 285 12.80 23.75 15.35
N TYR A 286 13.41 22.58 15.56
CA TYR A 286 14.33 22.38 16.67
C TYR A 286 15.60 23.24 16.56
N SER A 287 16.22 23.29 15.38
CA SER A 287 17.44 24.06 15.15
C SER A 287 17.27 25.56 15.33
N ALA A 288 16.05 26.08 15.10
CA ALA A 288 15.70 27.48 15.31
C ALA A 288 15.56 27.87 16.80
N VAL A 289 15.21 26.90 17.66
CA VAL A 289 14.99 27.19 19.12
C VAL A 289 16.12 26.71 20.01
N ARG A 290 16.81 25.61 19.65
CA ARG A 290 17.97 25.10 20.41
C ARG A 290 19.14 26.08 20.29
N LYS A 291 19.71 26.50 21.42
CA LYS A 291 20.85 27.44 21.48
C LYS A 291 22.11 26.76 21.99
N GLN A 292 23.25 27.09 21.38
CA GLN A 292 24.59 26.87 21.89
C GLN A 292 25.47 28.08 21.52
N PHE A 293 26.49 28.36 22.31
CA PHE A 293 27.36 29.54 22.09
C PHE A 293 26.58 30.86 21.94
N GLY A 294 25.47 31.02 22.68
CA GLY A 294 24.66 32.23 22.71
C GLY A 294 23.67 32.42 21.54
N GLN A 295 23.60 31.51 20.58
CA GLN A 295 22.72 31.64 19.37
C GLN A 295 22.03 30.32 18.98
N PRO A 296 20.95 30.38 18.20
CA PRO A 296 20.33 29.17 17.63
C PRO A 296 21.32 28.33 16.83
N ILE A 297 21.20 26.98 16.92
CA ILE A 297 22.15 26.09 16.22
C ILE A 297 22.00 26.17 14.68
N ALA A 298 20.86 26.62 14.18
CA ALA A 298 20.64 26.90 12.77
C ALA A 298 21.62 27.95 12.18
N HIS A 299 22.24 28.79 13.00
CA HIS A 299 23.21 29.79 12.54
C HIS A 299 24.62 29.22 12.32
N PHE A 300 24.88 27.99 12.73
CA PHE A 300 26.17 27.34 12.48
C PHE A 300 26.14 26.65 11.09
N GLN A 301 27.12 26.92 10.24
CA GLN A 301 27.21 26.33 8.87
C GLN A 301 27.20 24.81 8.88
N GLY A 302 27.79 24.14 9.89
CA GLY A 302 27.74 22.70 10.05
C GLY A 302 26.32 22.13 10.23
N VAL A 303 25.33 22.93 10.64
CA VAL A 303 23.92 22.58 10.76
C VAL A 303 23.14 23.08 9.55
N SER A 304 23.29 24.38 9.19
CA SER A 304 22.49 24.99 8.12
C SER A 304 22.76 24.37 6.74
N PHE A 305 24.01 23.96 6.47
CA PHE A 305 24.34 23.30 5.19
C PHE A 305 23.71 21.92 5.08
N GLN A 306 23.70 21.14 6.16
CA GLN A 306 22.98 19.84 6.16
C GLN A 306 21.48 20.02 5.93
N LEU A 307 20.86 21.03 6.54
CA LEU A 307 19.44 21.33 6.30
C LEU A 307 19.18 21.76 4.86
N ALA A 308 20.09 22.52 4.24
CA ALA A 308 19.99 22.93 2.85
C ALA A 308 20.16 21.74 1.88
N ASP A 309 21.10 20.82 2.17
CA ASP A 309 21.29 19.60 1.38
C ASP A 309 20.05 18.72 1.44
N MET A 310 19.51 18.46 2.65
CA MET A 310 18.25 17.70 2.81
C MET A 310 17.09 18.33 2.04
N ALA A 311 16.91 19.66 2.12
CA ALA A 311 15.86 20.36 1.39
C ALA A 311 16.00 20.21 -0.13
N THR A 312 17.25 20.27 -0.64
CA THR A 312 17.55 20.13 -2.06
C THR A 312 17.26 18.72 -2.55
N GLU A 313 17.68 17.69 -1.80
CA GLU A 313 17.44 16.29 -2.15
C GLU A 313 15.96 15.94 -2.13
N ILE A 314 15.21 16.41 -1.13
CA ILE A 314 13.75 16.23 -1.03
C ILE A 314 13.06 16.88 -2.24
N GLU A 315 13.42 18.11 -2.59
CA GLU A 315 12.81 18.80 -3.73
C GLU A 315 13.10 18.10 -5.05
N ALA A 316 14.34 17.64 -5.26
CA ALA A 316 14.72 16.85 -6.44
C ALA A 316 13.93 15.52 -6.50
N GLY A 317 13.80 14.82 -5.38
CA GLY A 317 13.02 13.58 -5.28
C GLY A 317 11.53 13.78 -5.57
N LYS A 318 10.93 14.89 -5.11
CA LYS A 318 9.54 15.25 -5.41
C LYS A 318 9.32 15.43 -6.90
N HIS A 319 10.23 16.09 -7.61
CA HIS A 319 10.15 16.22 -9.07
C HIS A 319 10.24 14.86 -9.78
N LEU A 320 11.11 13.95 -9.35
CA LEU A 320 11.18 12.60 -9.91
C LEU A 320 9.87 11.83 -9.70
N MET A 321 9.29 11.91 -8.51
CA MET A 321 8.04 11.24 -8.15
C MET A 321 6.86 11.77 -8.97
N TYR A 322 6.65 13.09 -9.00
CA TYR A 322 5.55 13.69 -9.76
C TYR A 322 5.72 13.53 -11.26
N HIS A 323 6.95 13.54 -11.77
CA HIS A 323 7.22 13.25 -13.17
C HIS A 323 6.82 11.81 -13.54
N ALA A 324 7.16 10.83 -12.69
CA ALA A 324 6.74 9.44 -12.90
C ALA A 324 5.21 9.29 -12.87
N ALA A 325 4.53 9.95 -11.92
CA ALA A 325 3.08 9.96 -11.82
C ALA A 325 2.42 10.60 -13.05
N TRP A 326 2.96 11.73 -13.51
CA TRP A 326 2.48 12.42 -14.71
C TRP A 326 2.64 11.58 -15.98
N LEU A 327 3.78 10.89 -16.16
CA LEU A 327 3.98 9.99 -17.30
C LEU A 327 2.95 8.86 -17.31
N ALA A 328 2.69 8.25 -16.16
CA ALA A 328 1.68 7.20 -16.03
C ALA A 328 0.27 7.72 -16.41
N GLN A 329 -0.09 8.91 -15.95
CA GLN A 329 -1.36 9.56 -16.29
C GLN A 329 -1.50 9.84 -17.79
N GLN A 330 -0.39 10.15 -18.49
CA GLN A 330 -0.35 10.33 -19.93
C GLN A 330 -0.36 9.00 -20.72
N GLY A 331 -0.50 7.85 -20.05
CA GLY A 331 -0.40 6.53 -20.70
C GLY A 331 0.98 6.21 -21.27
N ARG A 332 2.02 6.91 -20.81
CA ARG A 332 3.41 6.73 -21.26
C ARG A 332 4.13 5.70 -20.40
N PRO A 333 5.14 4.98 -20.93
CA PRO A 333 6.00 4.14 -20.11
C PRO A 333 6.68 4.97 -19.01
N TYR A 334 6.61 4.49 -17.76
CA TYR A 334 7.14 5.19 -16.58
C TYR A 334 7.94 4.29 -15.62
N GLY A 335 8.12 3.03 -15.95
CA GLY A 335 8.79 2.06 -15.06
C GLY A 335 10.22 2.46 -14.67
N LYS A 336 10.99 3.08 -15.59
CA LYS A 336 12.31 3.63 -15.30
C LYS A 336 12.24 4.80 -14.32
N GLU A 337 11.35 5.76 -14.56
CA GLU A 337 11.16 6.95 -13.74
C GLU A 337 10.61 6.57 -12.34
N ALA A 338 9.71 5.60 -12.27
CA ALA A 338 9.23 5.05 -11.00
C ALA A 338 10.36 4.39 -10.18
N ALA A 339 11.27 3.68 -10.84
CA ALA A 339 12.44 3.09 -10.20
C ALA A 339 13.41 4.17 -9.69
N MET A 340 13.68 5.20 -10.49
CA MET A 340 14.51 6.36 -10.10
C MET A 340 13.91 7.13 -8.92
N ALA A 341 12.61 7.38 -8.95
CA ALA A 341 11.92 8.08 -7.87
C ALA A 341 11.96 7.32 -6.53
N LYS A 342 11.90 5.96 -6.59
CA LYS A 342 11.98 5.12 -5.39
C LYS A 342 13.41 5.04 -4.82
N LEU A 343 14.44 5.07 -5.69
CA LEU A 343 15.85 4.98 -5.31
C LEU A 343 16.28 6.18 -4.48
#